data_68231c9c1307698f2a53080cc3092634
#
_entry.id   68231c9c1307698f2a53080cc3092634
#
_cell.length_a   1.000
_cell.length_b   1.000
_cell.length_c   1.000
_cell.angle_alpha   90.00
_cell.angle_beta   90.00
_cell.angle_gamma   90.00
#
_symmetry.space_group_name_H-M   'P 1'
#
loop_
_entity.id
_entity.type
_entity.pdbx_description
1 polymer ?
#
loop_
_entity_poly.entity_id
_entity_poly.type
_entity_poly.pdbx_seq_one_letter_code
_entity_poly.pdbx_strand_id
1 'polypeptide(L)'
;MVSVSRFLRGVGLAALAAVNCQAAAVGQSLSERASSNDRLVFAHFMVGIVGNRQSSADYDEDMKLAKAAGIDAFALNIGTDTYNDVQLGYAYDSANRNGMKVFISFDFHYWDKNNAAGVGQKVKQYASRPAQLMVDNRVFVSSFAGDGLDANAVRSAAGSNIYFVPNFTPWGGSTNGIDGALNWMGWPNDGNNKAPKNGKSVSVADGDNNYLNWLGGKKYMAPISPWFFTHFGPEVDWSKNWVFPGGSLIFDRWNEVLQKGFPMVEILTWNDYGESHYIGPLKSKHTDDGSSKWANDMPHNGWLDLSKPYIAAYKAKDTNVAKYIEKDQLIYWYRRNLKALNCDSTDTTSNNPPPNPNENYFMGRPDGWDTMEDVVYVISLLKSAGTVTITSGGNSVTKDVGAGATLIKVNAGVGKQTFTLKRGSSTVLSDTSLMDITNVCACGLYNYNAYVGTVAAGFTDPLDSAGLASLTVGLHVTTCQAKPSLGTNPASPTQPNPPVVTTANPNPGQACIKGTVADGVSQNYLGLCEYTCHYNYCPTAQCKCTEYGSAVSPPATNGREGCPASGLDDSYKGLCSYTCNHGYCPPGACTYC
;
A
#
# COMPACT_ATOMS: atom_id res chain seq x y z
N MET A 1 24.78 -70.34 54.06
CA MET A 1 23.78 -71.32 53.57
C MET A 1 22.55 -70.52 53.21
N VAL A 2 22.41 -70.40 52.08
CA VAL A 2 21.58 -70.31 51.19
C VAL A 2 20.30 -69.98 50.80
N SER A 3 19.80 -69.43 50.09
CA SER A 3 18.79 -69.71 49.06
C SER A 3 18.27 -68.47 48.36
N VAL A 4 18.44 -68.53 47.10
CA VAL A 4 17.96 -67.56 46.11
C VAL A 4 16.50 -67.87 45.79
N SER A 5 15.64 -66.86 45.75
CA SER A 5 14.34 -66.96 45.10
C SER A 5 14.11 -65.83 44.14
N ARG A 6 13.93 -66.21 42.89
CA ARG A 6 13.63 -65.32 41.76
C ARG A 6 12.15 -64.86 41.84
N PHE A 7 11.93 -63.57 41.66
CA PHE A 7 10.62 -63.01 41.29
C PHE A 7 10.70 -62.33 39.92
N LEU A 8 10.07 -62.96 38.97
CA LEU A 8 9.73 -62.31 37.69
C LEU A 8 8.69 -61.26 37.94
N ARG A 9 8.97 -60.03 37.54
CA ARG A 9 7.93 -58.99 37.35
C ARG A 9 7.87 -58.66 35.85
N GLY A 10 6.67 -58.93 35.29
CA GLY A 10 6.31 -58.57 33.96
C GLY A 10 6.27 -57.06 33.78
N VAL A 11 6.98 -56.57 32.76
CA VAL A 11 6.94 -55.19 32.29
C VAL A 11 5.82 -55.08 31.29
N GLY A 12 4.71 -54.42 31.68
CA GLY A 12 3.65 -54.03 30.74
C GLY A 12 4.17 -52.87 29.86
N LEU A 13 4.29 -53.13 28.58
CA LEU A 13 4.48 -52.06 27.59
C LEU A 13 3.17 -51.25 27.49
N ALA A 14 3.19 -50.06 28.07
CA ALA A 14 2.23 -49.03 27.71
C ALA A 14 2.72 -48.34 26.40
N ALA A 15 2.09 -48.67 25.28
CA ALA A 15 2.30 -47.95 24.04
C ALA A 15 1.65 -46.56 24.17
N LEU A 16 2.47 -45.51 24.41
CA LEU A 16 2.07 -44.14 24.20
C LEU A 16 1.97 -43.93 22.68
N ALA A 17 0.75 -43.90 22.18
CA ALA A 17 0.47 -43.34 20.85
C ALA A 17 0.75 -41.83 20.90
N ALA A 18 1.93 -41.41 20.47
CA ALA A 18 2.20 -40.02 20.18
C ALA A 18 1.35 -39.62 18.97
N VAL A 19 0.24 -38.92 19.24
CA VAL A 19 -0.48 -38.22 18.19
C VAL A 19 0.41 -37.09 17.76
N ASN A 20 1.14 -37.30 16.67
CA ASN A 20 1.80 -36.23 15.93
C ASN A 20 0.71 -35.33 15.33
N CYS A 21 0.30 -34.30 16.05
CA CYS A 21 -0.31 -33.12 15.46
C CYS A 21 0.79 -32.44 14.61
N GLN A 22 0.91 -32.87 13.37
CA GLN A 22 1.57 -32.04 12.37
C GLN A 22 0.62 -30.85 12.11
N ALA A 23 0.84 -29.76 12.83
CA ALA A 23 0.46 -28.46 12.34
C ALA A 23 1.14 -28.32 10.96
N ALA A 24 0.35 -28.34 9.90
CA ALA A 24 0.84 -28.07 8.57
C ALA A 24 1.46 -26.68 8.62
N ALA A 25 2.80 -26.62 8.61
CA ALA A 25 3.54 -25.39 8.51
C ALA A 25 3.15 -24.73 7.18
N VAL A 26 2.28 -23.73 7.24
CA VAL A 26 2.10 -22.77 6.15
C VAL A 26 3.39 -21.97 6.05
N GLY A 27 4.31 -22.47 5.27
CA GLY A 27 5.63 -21.88 5.12
C GLY A 27 6.63 -22.88 4.56
N GLN A 28 6.29 -23.56 3.45
CA GLN A 28 7.34 -24.09 2.63
C GLN A 28 8.16 -22.90 2.12
N SER A 29 9.36 -22.71 2.71
CA SER A 29 10.35 -21.87 2.07
C SER A 29 10.50 -22.35 0.64
N LEU A 30 10.44 -21.43 -0.34
CA LEU A 30 10.88 -21.76 -1.68
C LEU A 30 12.19 -22.54 -1.54
N SER A 31 12.28 -23.72 -2.14
CA SER A 31 13.57 -24.35 -2.40
C SER A 31 14.46 -23.27 -3.01
N GLU A 32 15.77 -23.34 -2.86
CA GLU A 32 16.69 -22.34 -3.44
C GLU A 32 16.37 -22.00 -4.90
N ARG A 33 15.55 -22.83 -5.58
CA ARG A 33 15.15 -22.71 -6.99
C ARG A 33 13.69 -23.11 -7.17
N ALA A 34 12.87 -22.14 -7.57
CA ALA A 34 11.49 -22.38 -7.94
C ALA A 34 11.39 -23.04 -9.33
N SER A 35 10.32 -23.79 -9.57
CA SER A 35 9.99 -24.35 -10.87
C SER A 35 8.88 -23.55 -11.55
N SER A 36 8.91 -23.47 -12.87
CA SER A 36 7.81 -22.91 -13.68
C SER A 36 6.50 -23.72 -13.58
N ASN A 37 6.53 -24.88 -12.93
CA ASN A 37 5.34 -25.68 -12.59
C ASN A 37 4.79 -25.39 -11.19
N ASP A 38 5.51 -24.63 -10.39
CA ASP A 38 5.01 -24.14 -9.11
C ASP A 38 3.98 -23.02 -9.34
N ARG A 39 3.12 -22.82 -8.36
CA ARG A 39 2.24 -21.65 -8.30
C ARG A 39 2.92 -20.58 -7.47
N LEU A 40 3.41 -19.54 -8.15
CA LEU A 40 4.20 -18.47 -7.53
C LEU A 40 3.35 -17.23 -7.28
N VAL A 41 3.57 -16.62 -6.13
CA VAL A 41 2.88 -15.41 -5.70
C VAL A 41 3.91 -14.30 -5.49
N PHE A 42 3.75 -13.21 -6.20
CA PHE A 42 4.60 -12.02 -6.09
C PHE A 42 3.79 -10.84 -5.59
N ALA A 43 4.47 -9.82 -5.08
CA ALA A 43 3.88 -8.52 -4.84
C ALA A 43 4.79 -7.43 -5.42
N HIS A 44 4.19 -6.49 -6.12
CA HIS A 44 4.90 -5.37 -6.72
C HIS A 44 5.32 -4.39 -5.64
N PHE A 45 6.60 -4.02 -5.60
CA PHE A 45 7.19 -3.16 -4.59
C PHE A 45 7.85 -1.95 -5.24
N MET A 46 7.30 -0.76 -4.98
CA MET A 46 7.80 0.51 -5.49
C MET A 46 9.07 0.92 -4.75
N VAL A 47 10.24 0.82 -5.41
CA VAL A 47 11.52 1.27 -4.86
C VAL A 47 11.62 2.80 -4.90
N GLY A 48 10.95 3.45 -5.86
CA GLY A 48 10.94 4.89 -6.03
C GLY A 48 10.49 5.69 -4.81
N ILE A 49 9.60 5.12 -3.99
CA ILE A 49 9.07 5.79 -2.79
C ILE A 49 9.79 5.41 -1.49
N VAL A 50 10.86 4.63 -1.54
CA VAL A 50 11.61 4.22 -0.35
C VAL A 50 13.06 4.72 -0.35
N GLY A 51 13.36 5.75 -1.14
CA GLY A 51 14.69 6.37 -1.23
C GLY A 51 15.23 6.90 0.10
N ASN A 52 14.36 7.13 1.09
CA ASN A 52 14.70 7.56 2.46
C ASN A 52 15.12 6.42 3.40
N ARG A 53 15.11 5.15 2.97
CA ARG A 53 15.61 4.03 3.78
C ARG A 53 17.13 4.06 3.85
N GLN A 54 17.67 3.85 5.06
CA GLN A 54 19.09 4.03 5.36
C GLN A 54 19.84 2.71 5.58
N SER A 55 19.11 1.61 5.67
CA SER A 55 19.69 0.30 5.91
C SER A 55 18.79 -0.83 5.40
N SER A 56 19.37 -2.02 5.29
CA SER A 56 18.60 -3.23 4.98
C SER A 56 17.59 -3.59 6.08
N ALA A 57 17.77 -3.12 7.31
CA ALA A 57 16.85 -3.36 8.41
C ALA A 57 15.49 -2.64 8.18
N ASP A 58 15.49 -1.53 7.44
CA ASP A 58 14.26 -0.78 7.10
C ASP A 58 13.30 -1.57 6.18
N TYR A 59 13.78 -2.68 5.59
CA TYR A 59 12.98 -3.60 4.76
C TYR A 59 12.50 -4.86 5.51
N ASP A 60 13.01 -5.11 6.74
CA ASP A 60 12.78 -6.38 7.42
C ASP A 60 11.31 -6.64 7.77
N GLU A 61 10.56 -5.61 8.14
CA GLU A 61 9.14 -5.74 8.45
C GLU A 61 8.35 -6.14 7.21
N ASP A 62 8.57 -5.45 6.09
CA ASP A 62 7.92 -5.77 4.81
C ASP A 62 8.21 -7.22 4.38
N MET A 63 9.48 -7.63 4.43
CA MET A 63 9.89 -8.99 4.07
C MET A 63 9.25 -10.05 4.96
N LYS A 64 9.19 -9.81 6.28
CA LYS A 64 8.57 -10.74 7.24
C LYS A 64 7.06 -10.85 7.05
N LEU A 65 6.37 -9.72 6.87
CA LEU A 65 4.92 -9.70 6.66
C LEU A 65 4.54 -10.39 5.33
N ALA A 66 5.23 -10.08 4.25
CA ALA A 66 4.99 -10.70 2.95
C ALA A 66 5.24 -12.22 2.99
N LYS A 67 6.36 -12.64 3.58
CA LYS A 67 6.67 -14.06 3.76
C LYS A 67 5.62 -14.79 4.62
N ALA A 68 5.20 -14.18 5.72
CA ALA A 68 4.17 -14.74 6.59
C ALA A 68 2.80 -14.87 5.90
N ALA A 69 2.54 -14.03 4.90
CA ALA A 69 1.35 -14.14 4.05
C ALA A 69 1.48 -15.21 2.95
N GLY A 70 2.67 -15.80 2.76
CA GLY A 70 2.94 -16.80 1.73
C GLY A 70 3.38 -16.21 0.38
N ILE A 71 3.70 -14.91 0.31
CA ILE A 71 4.28 -14.27 -0.88
C ILE A 71 5.71 -14.79 -1.06
N ASP A 72 6.05 -15.17 -2.29
CA ASP A 72 7.34 -15.80 -2.62
C ASP A 72 8.45 -14.78 -2.88
N ALA A 73 8.12 -13.68 -3.55
CA ALA A 73 9.08 -12.64 -3.86
C ALA A 73 8.42 -11.26 -3.99
N PHE A 74 9.22 -10.21 -3.77
CA PHE A 74 8.88 -8.88 -4.24
C PHE A 74 9.43 -8.64 -5.65
N ALA A 75 8.59 -8.10 -6.52
CA ALA A 75 8.98 -7.47 -7.78
C ALA A 75 9.45 -6.04 -7.45
N LEU A 76 10.75 -5.83 -7.38
CA LEU A 76 11.33 -4.52 -7.05
C LEU A 76 11.26 -3.61 -8.26
N ASN A 77 10.26 -2.74 -8.30
CA ASN A 77 10.08 -1.75 -9.36
C ASN A 77 11.10 -0.64 -9.22
N ILE A 78 11.87 -0.39 -10.27
CA ILE A 78 12.90 0.64 -10.31
C ILE A 78 12.77 1.54 -11.54
N GLY A 79 12.84 2.85 -11.32
CA GLY A 79 13.16 3.84 -12.35
C GLY A 79 14.67 3.96 -12.59
N THR A 80 15.12 5.19 -12.89
CA THR A 80 16.53 5.49 -13.15
C THR A 80 17.17 6.35 -12.06
N ASP A 81 16.57 6.42 -10.89
CA ASP A 81 17.02 7.23 -9.77
C ASP A 81 18.38 6.80 -9.24
N THR A 82 19.17 7.77 -8.80
CA THR A 82 20.55 7.54 -8.34
C THR A 82 20.64 6.70 -7.06
N TYR A 83 19.58 6.67 -6.24
CA TYR A 83 19.53 5.84 -5.01
C TYR A 83 19.17 4.37 -5.27
N ASN A 84 18.75 4.01 -6.49
CA ASN A 84 18.22 2.66 -6.76
C ASN A 84 19.22 1.56 -6.42
N ASP A 85 20.51 1.69 -6.73
CA ASP A 85 21.50 0.66 -6.42
C ASP A 85 21.68 0.46 -4.92
N VAL A 86 21.62 1.53 -4.14
CA VAL A 86 21.68 1.46 -2.67
C VAL A 86 20.44 0.76 -2.13
N GLN A 87 19.26 1.15 -2.59
CA GLN A 87 17.99 0.58 -2.13
C GLN A 87 17.83 -0.88 -2.56
N LEU A 88 18.21 -1.24 -3.78
CA LEU A 88 18.27 -2.63 -4.23
C LEU A 88 19.22 -3.45 -3.34
N GLY A 89 20.42 -2.91 -3.03
CA GLY A 89 21.37 -3.54 -2.11
C GLY A 89 20.71 -3.87 -0.77
N TYR A 90 20.03 -2.91 -0.16
CA TYR A 90 19.32 -3.09 1.11
C TYR A 90 18.17 -4.11 1.00
N ALA A 91 17.36 -4.05 -0.06
CA ALA A 91 16.26 -4.98 -0.27
C ALA A 91 16.74 -6.42 -0.43
N TYR A 92 17.79 -6.66 -1.23
CA TYR A 92 18.38 -7.99 -1.41
C TYR A 92 18.99 -8.54 -0.11
N ASP A 93 19.68 -7.71 0.67
CA ASP A 93 20.25 -8.12 1.95
C ASP A 93 19.20 -8.47 2.99
N SER A 94 18.13 -7.66 3.06
CA SER A 94 16.99 -7.95 3.93
C SER A 94 16.26 -9.23 3.49
N ALA A 95 15.99 -9.38 2.19
CA ALA A 95 15.35 -10.58 1.66
C ALA A 95 16.15 -11.85 1.99
N ASN A 96 17.47 -11.82 1.80
CA ASN A 96 18.36 -12.95 2.14
C ASN A 96 18.27 -13.30 3.64
N ARG A 97 18.39 -12.30 4.51
CA ARG A 97 18.34 -12.47 5.96
C ARG A 97 17.00 -13.01 6.44
N ASN A 98 15.90 -12.60 5.83
CA ASN A 98 14.55 -13.02 6.19
C ASN A 98 14.08 -14.28 5.43
N GLY A 99 14.92 -14.85 4.54
CA GLY A 99 14.61 -16.02 3.75
C GLY A 99 13.47 -15.80 2.77
N MET A 100 13.38 -14.61 2.17
CA MET A 100 12.50 -14.24 1.09
C MET A 100 13.29 -14.06 -0.21
N LYS A 101 12.64 -14.10 -1.36
CA LYS A 101 13.24 -13.80 -2.66
C LYS A 101 12.80 -12.44 -3.16
N VAL A 102 13.59 -11.89 -4.07
CA VAL A 102 13.30 -10.64 -4.79
C VAL A 102 13.77 -10.74 -6.23
N PHE A 103 13.22 -9.93 -7.12
CA PHE A 103 13.69 -9.77 -8.49
C PHE A 103 13.45 -8.33 -8.96
N ILE A 104 14.17 -7.90 -9.99
CA ILE A 104 14.03 -6.56 -10.55
C ILE A 104 12.84 -6.53 -11.52
N SER A 105 11.99 -5.52 -11.37
CA SER A 105 10.96 -5.10 -12.32
C SER A 105 11.33 -3.71 -12.85
N PHE A 106 11.63 -3.61 -14.14
CA PHE A 106 12.04 -2.35 -14.76
C PHE A 106 10.83 -1.49 -15.08
N ASP A 107 10.82 -0.24 -14.66
CA ASP A 107 9.79 0.72 -15.02
C ASP A 107 10.15 1.47 -16.31
N PHE A 108 9.50 1.08 -17.41
CA PHE A 108 9.76 1.67 -18.73
C PHE A 108 9.05 3.01 -18.97
N HIS A 109 8.46 3.60 -17.97
CA HIS A 109 8.17 5.02 -18.00
C HIS A 109 9.44 5.87 -17.75
N TYR A 110 10.47 5.27 -17.14
CA TYR A 110 11.76 5.91 -16.84
C TYR A 110 12.92 5.27 -17.59
N TRP A 111 12.94 3.94 -17.76
CA TRP A 111 13.97 3.26 -18.52
C TRP A 111 13.74 3.41 -20.04
N ASP A 112 14.81 3.71 -20.77
CA ASP A 112 14.73 3.75 -22.24
C ASP A 112 14.63 2.32 -22.79
N LYS A 113 13.51 2.01 -23.44
CA LYS A 113 13.27 0.73 -24.11
C LYS A 113 14.22 0.44 -25.28
N ASN A 114 14.91 1.47 -25.81
CA ASN A 114 15.94 1.29 -26.82
C ASN A 114 17.30 0.90 -26.22
N ASN A 115 17.46 1.01 -24.89
CA ASN A 115 18.68 0.61 -24.16
C ASN A 115 18.59 -0.80 -23.56
N ALA A 116 18.27 -1.80 -24.39
CA ALA A 116 18.21 -3.20 -23.96
C ALA A 116 19.53 -3.70 -23.33
N ALA A 117 20.67 -3.17 -23.79
CA ALA A 117 21.99 -3.50 -23.23
C ALA A 117 22.12 -3.02 -21.77
N GLY A 118 21.69 -1.80 -21.46
CA GLY A 118 21.69 -1.26 -20.10
C GLY A 118 20.78 -2.07 -19.15
N VAL A 119 19.59 -2.47 -19.63
CA VAL A 119 18.67 -3.35 -18.90
C VAL A 119 19.35 -4.70 -18.57
N GLY A 120 19.95 -5.35 -19.57
CA GLY A 120 20.64 -6.63 -19.38
C GLY A 120 21.84 -6.52 -18.44
N GLN A 121 22.62 -5.43 -18.51
CA GLN A 121 23.73 -5.18 -17.59
C GLN A 121 23.25 -5.00 -16.14
N LYS A 122 22.12 -4.29 -15.93
CA LYS A 122 21.52 -4.17 -14.59
C LYS A 122 21.07 -5.52 -14.04
N VAL A 123 20.46 -6.38 -14.86
CA VAL A 123 20.14 -7.76 -14.47
C VAL A 123 21.41 -8.52 -14.04
N LYS A 124 22.47 -8.44 -14.86
CA LYS A 124 23.76 -9.12 -14.58
C LYS A 124 24.37 -8.70 -13.23
N GLN A 125 24.22 -7.42 -12.86
CA GLN A 125 24.74 -6.87 -11.60
C GLN A 125 24.16 -7.60 -10.37
N TYR A 126 22.89 -8.02 -10.43
CA TYR A 126 22.17 -8.64 -9.30
C TYR A 126 21.98 -10.16 -9.45
N ALA A 127 22.27 -10.74 -10.61
CA ALA A 127 22.00 -12.14 -10.94
C ALA A 127 22.56 -13.16 -9.95
N SER A 128 23.70 -12.88 -9.32
CA SER A 128 24.36 -13.77 -8.38
C SER A 128 24.02 -13.51 -6.90
N ARG A 129 23.14 -12.55 -6.61
CA ARG A 129 22.75 -12.25 -5.23
C ARG A 129 21.97 -13.42 -4.63
N PRO A 130 22.22 -13.84 -3.37
CA PRO A 130 21.56 -15.02 -2.79
C PRO A 130 20.05 -14.95 -2.74
N ALA A 131 19.48 -13.74 -2.59
CA ALA A 131 18.03 -13.51 -2.57
C ALA A 131 17.40 -13.41 -3.96
N GLN A 132 18.19 -13.39 -5.04
CA GLN A 132 17.64 -13.35 -6.40
C GLN A 132 16.71 -14.55 -6.64
N LEU A 133 15.49 -14.26 -7.10
CA LEU A 133 14.56 -15.33 -7.50
C LEU A 133 15.08 -16.04 -8.74
N MET A 134 15.18 -17.36 -8.65
CA MET A 134 15.51 -18.23 -9.77
C MET A 134 14.32 -19.12 -10.10
N VAL A 135 13.93 -19.16 -11.37
CA VAL A 135 12.90 -20.08 -11.90
C VAL A 135 13.53 -20.95 -12.97
N ASP A 136 13.40 -22.27 -12.85
CA ASP A 136 14.07 -23.24 -13.72
C ASP A 136 15.57 -22.96 -13.91
N ASN A 137 16.28 -22.61 -12.84
CA ASN A 137 17.69 -22.20 -12.82
C ASN A 137 18.01 -20.96 -13.68
N ARG A 138 17.02 -20.12 -13.94
CA ARG A 138 17.17 -18.87 -14.69
C ARG A 138 16.81 -17.67 -13.81
N VAL A 139 17.56 -16.59 -13.97
CA VAL A 139 17.34 -15.33 -13.24
C VAL A 139 15.98 -14.74 -13.61
N PHE A 140 15.05 -14.65 -12.66
CA PHE A 140 13.72 -14.09 -12.91
C PHE A 140 13.79 -12.57 -13.03
N VAL A 141 13.16 -12.03 -14.07
CA VAL A 141 13.11 -10.59 -14.38
C VAL A 141 11.72 -10.23 -14.89
N SER A 142 11.25 -9.04 -14.52
CA SER A 142 9.98 -8.49 -14.98
C SER A 142 10.11 -7.02 -15.40
N SER A 143 9.01 -6.40 -15.79
CA SER A 143 8.91 -4.97 -16.03
C SER A 143 7.49 -4.46 -15.79
N PHE A 144 7.38 -3.16 -15.59
CA PHE A 144 6.18 -2.37 -15.81
C PHE A 144 6.31 -1.68 -17.16
N ALA A 145 5.30 -1.80 -18.04
CA ALA A 145 5.34 -1.39 -19.43
C ALA A 145 6.53 -2.02 -20.22
N GLY A 146 6.93 -1.45 -21.32
CA GLY A 146 8.13 -1.84 -22.08
C GLY A 146 7.86 -2.41 -23.46
N ASP A 147 6.66 -2.23 -24.01
CA ASP A 147 6.37 -2.61 -25.41
C ASP A 147 7.40 -1.99 -26.37
N GLY A 148 7.96 -2.83 -27.23
CA GLY A 148 9.01 -2.46 -28.18
C GLY A 148 10.45 -2.70 -27.69
N LEU A 149 10.67 -3.12 -26.42
CA LEU A 149 11.98 -3.55 -25.96
C LEU A 149 12.42 -4.85 -26.65
N ASP A 150 13.66 -4.90 -27.10
CA ASP A 150 14.27 -6.13 -27.63
C ASP A 150 14.67 -7.10 -26.51
N ALA A 151 13.80 -8.05 -26.22
CA ALA A 151 14.03 -9.04 -25.18
C ALA A 151 15.26 -9.95 -25.45
N ASN A 152 15.61 -10.20 -26.72
CA ASN A 152 16.79 -10.99 -27.07
C ASN A 152 18.08 -10.21 -26.81
N ALA A 153 18.09 -8.91 -27.08
CA ALA A 153 19.20 -8.05 -26.76
C ALA A 153 19.41 -7.93 -25.23
N VAL A 154 18.31 -7.86 -24.44
CA VAL A 154 18.40 -7.94 -22.97
C VAL A 154 19.06 -9.24 -22.53
N ARG A 155 18.63 -10.40 -23.07
CA ARG A 155 19.20 -11.72 -22.76
C ARG A 155 20.70 -11.78 -23.07
N SER A 156 21.09 -11.29 -24.24
CA SER A 156 22.48 -11.26 -24.67
C SER A 156 23.36 -10.41 -23.72
N ALA A 157 22.87 -9.25 -23.34
CA ALA A 157 23.61 -8.33 -22.46
C ALA A 157 23.66 -8.80 -20.99
N ALA A 158 22.62 -9.49 -20.51
CA ALA A 158 22.59 -10.06 -19.17
C ALA A 158 23.71 -11.08 -18.94
N GLY A 159 24.18 -11.74 -19.98
CA GLY A 159 25.22 -12.76 -19.90
C GLY A 159 24.87 -13.94 -18.99
N SER A 160 23.61 -14.00 -18.56
CA SER A 160 23.02 -15.04 -17.73
C SER A 160 21.74 -15.54 -18.39
N ASN A 161 21.40 -16.80 -18.14
CA ASN A 161 20.13 -17.31 -18.59
C ASN A 161 19.00 -16.70 -17.76
N ILE A 162 18.15 -15.86 -18.36
CA ILE A 162 17.07 -15.16 -17.67
C ILE A 162 15.71 -15.81 -17.96
N TYR A 163 14.81 -15.75 -16.96
CA TYR A 163 13.39 -16.06 -17.07
C TYR A 163 12.65 -14.73 -17.11
N PHE A 164 12.28 -14.30 -18.32
CA PHE A 164 11.79 -12.94 -18.54
C PHE A 164 10.27 -12.93 -18.72
N VAL A 165 9.56 -12.24 -17.79
CA VAL A 165 8.10 -12.11 -17.74
C VAL A 165 7.74 -10.62 -17.62
N PRO A 166 7.91 -9.81 -18.70
CA PRO A 166 7.62 -8.38 -18.67
C PRO A 166 6.12 -8.10 -18.76
N ASN A 167 5.72 -6.86 -18.45
CA ASN A 167 4.40 -6.33 -18.76
C ASN A 167 4.37 -5.84 -20.23
N PHE A 168 4.51 -6.74 -21.19
CA PHE A 168 4.24 -6.44 -22.59
C PHE A 168 2.77 -6.73 -22.89
N THR A 169 2.19 -5.93 -23.78
CA THR A 169 0.76 -5.98 -24.08
C THR A 169 0.44 -6.78 -25.35
N PRO A 170 -0.74 -7.41 -25.44
CA PRO A 170 -1.17 -8.11 -26.66
C PRO A 170 -1.27 -7.24 -27.92
N TRP A 171 -1.35 -5.92 -27.76
CA TRP A 171 -1.53 -4.97 -28.86
C TRP A 171 -0.27 -4.16 -29.22
N GLY A 172 0.75 -4.19 -28.40
CA GLY A 172 1.99 -3.42 -28.64
C GLY A 172 3.27 -4.20 -28.43
N GLY A 173 3.19 -5.31 -27.67
CA GLY A 173 4.35 -6.12 -27.31
C GLY A 173 4.62 -7.27 -28.30
N SER A 174 5.81 -7.86 -28.16
CA SER A 174 6.22 -9.06 -28.88
C SER A 174 6.42 -10.22 -27.91
N THR A 175 5.96 -11.42 -28.30
CA THR A 175 6.25 -12.64 -27.53
C THR A 175 7.65 -13.21 -27.82
N ASN A 176 8.40 -12.63 -28.77
CA ASN A 176 9.75 -13.08 -29.07
C ASN A 176 10.72 -12.78 -27.92
N GLY A 177 11.48 -13.76 -27.51
CA GLY A 177 12.48 -13.61 -26.46
C GLY A 177 11.94 -13.55 -25.03
N ILE A 178 10.63 -13.65 -24.77
CA ILE A 178 10.04 -13.71 -23.42
C ILE A 178 9.59 -15.12 -23.05
N ASP A 179 9.55 -15.44 -21.76
CA ASP A 179 9.07 -16.70 -21.21
C ASP A 179 7.59 -16.65 -20.84
N GLY A 180 7.09 -15.47 -20.60
CA GLY A 180 5.71 -15.16 -20.25
C GLY A 180 5.47 -13.67 -20.26
N ALA A 181 4.28 -13.23 -19.83
CA ALA A 181 3.99 -11.82 -19.62
C ALA A 181 3.13 -11.58 -18.38
N LEU A 182 3.35 -10.42 -17.76
CA LEU A 182 2.52 -9.83 -16.72
C LEU A 182 1.39 -9.02 -17.38
N ASN A 183 0.16 -9.22 -16.93
CA ASN A 183 -0.92 -8.27 -17.17
C ASN A 183 -0.97 -7.27 -16.02
N TRP A 184 -0.74 -5.98 -16.30
CA TRP A 184 -0.85 -4.95 -15.26
C TRP A 184 -2.29 -4.54 -14.98
N MET A 185 -3.21 -4.71 -15.93
CA MET A 185 -4.58 -4.24 -15.82
C MET A 185 -5.40 -5.13 -14.87
N GLY A 186 -5.25 -4.90 -13.57
CA GLY A 186 -5.93 -5.63 -12.49
C GLY A 186 -7.35 -5.14 -12.17
N TRP A 187 -7.93 -4.24 -12.98
CA TRP A 187 -9.22 -3.59 -12.74
C TRP A 187 -10.12 -3.64 -13.97
N PRO A 188 -11.46 -3.67 -13.80
CA PRO A 188 -12.38 -3.43 -14.90
C PRO A 188 -12.13 -2.04 -15.49
N ASN A 189 -12.05 -1.95 -16.83
CA ASN A 189 -11.64 -0.73 -17.51
C ASN A 189 -12.37 -0.54 -18.84
N ASP A 190 -12.14 0.57 -19.54
CA ASP A 190 -12.71 0.89 -20.84
C ASP A 190 -11.89 0.39 -22.05
N GLY A 191 -10.86 -0.41 -21.78
CA GLY A 191 -9.87 -0.88 -22.78
C GLY A 191 -8.66 0.05 -22.91
N ASN A 192 -8.58 1.15 -22.13
CA ASN A 192 -7.51 2.13 -22.21
C ASN A 192 -7.18 2.81 -20.86
N ASN A 193 -6.97 2.03 -19.81
CA ASN A 193 -6.54 2.52 -18.49
C ASN A 193 -7.46 3.61 -17.89
N LYS A 194 -8.76 3.53 -18.14
CA LYS A 194 -9.82 4.36 -17.55
C LYS A 194 -10.96 3.48 -17.06
N ALA A 195 -11.78 3.98 -16.14
CA ALA A 195 -12.97 3.27 -15.70
C ALA A 195 -13.92 2.94 -16.88
N PRO A 196 -14.68 1.84 -16.79
CA PRO A 196 -15.71 1.53 -17.79
C PRO A 196 -16.65 2.68 -18.00
N LYS A 197 -16.92 3.05 -19.26
CA LYS A 197 -17.84 4.12 -19.63
C LYS A 197 -18.36 3.96 -21.05
N ASN A 198 -19.53 4.58 -21.34
CA ASN A 198 -20.09 4.65 -22.69
C ASN A 198 -20.26 3.29 -23.38
N GLY A 199 -20.64 2.26 -22.63
CA GLY A 199 -20.81 0.90 -23.14
C GLY A 199 -19.51 0.13 -23.40
N LYS A 200 -18.34 0.72 -23.11
CA LYS A 200 -17.05 0.04 -23.12
C LYS A 200 -16.74 -0.48 -21.72
N SER A 201 -16.58 -1.79 -21.61
CA SER A 201 -16.16 -2.46 -20.38
C SER A 201 -15.35 -3.68 -20.71
N VAL A 202 -14.14 -3.73 -20.18
CA VAL A 202 -13.24 -4.88 -20.24
C VAL A 202 -13.06 -5.37 -18.81
N SER A 203 -13.54 -6.56 -18.51
CA SER A 203 -13.32 -7.17 -17.20
C SER A 203 -11.86 -7.64 -17.06
N VAL A 204 -11.41 -7.93 -15.84
CA VAL A 204 -10.08 -8.52 -15.62
C VAL A 204 -9.97 -9.87 -16.32
N ALA A 205 -11.04 -10.67 -16.31
CA ALA A 205 -11.11 -11.95 -17.03
C ALA A 205 -10.98 -11.80 -18.55
N ASP A 206 -11.55 -10.75 -19.14
CA ASP A 206 -11.35 -10.46 -20.57
C ASP A 206 -9.88 -10.11 -20.85
N GLY A 207 -9.26 -9.34 -19.98
CA GLY A 207 -7.83 -9.04 -20.02
C GLY A 207 -6.98 -10.32 -19.95
N ASP A 208 -7.26 -11.22 -19.00
CA ASP A 208 -6.60 -12.54 -18.91
C ASP A 208 -6.71 -13.32 -20.22
N ASN A 209 -7.92 -13.43 -20.79
CA ASN A 209 -8.15 -14.16 -22.02
C ASN A 209 -7.36 -13.57 -23.20
N ASN A 210 -7.28 -12.23 -23.30
CA ASN A 210 -6.47 -11.57 -24.32
C ASN A 210 -4.99 -11.93 -24.19
N TYR A 211 -4.44 -11.92 -22.98
CA TYR A 211 -3.06 -12.32 -22.73
C TYR A 211 -2.81 -13.79 -23.02
N LEU A 212 -3.67 -14.70 -22.55
CA LEU A 212 -3.54 -16.13 -22.78
C LEU A 212 -3.54 -16.49 -24.27
N ASN A 213 -4.44 -15.87 -25.04
CA ASN A 213 -4.51 -16.05 -26.49
C ASN A 213 -3.23 -15.55 -27.19
N TRP A 214 -2.76 -14.36 -26.82
CA TRP A 214 -1.57 -13.75 -27.41
C TRP A 214 -0.29 -14.53 -27.06
N LEU A 215 -0.18 -15.02 -25.81
CA LEU A 215 0.98 -15.75 -25.34
C LEU A 215 1.17 -17.14 -25.99
N GLY A 216 0.11 -17.73 -26.54
CA GLY A 216 0.20 -18.99 -27.29
C GLY A 216 0.83 -20.14 -26.49
N GLY A 217 0.53 -20.24 -25.20
CA GLY A 217 1.05 -21.28 -24.29
C GLY A 217 2.29 -20.90 -23.49
N LYS A 218 2.87 -19.72 -23.69
CA LYS A 218 3.87 -19.15 -22.75
C LYS A 218 3.22 -18.83 -21.41
N LYS A 219 4.02 -18.60 -20.37
CA LYS A 219 3.52 -18.40 -19.02
C LYS A 219 2.79 -17.05 -18.88
N TYR A 220 1.71 -17.07 -18.14
CA TYR A 220 0.94 -15.88 -17.82
C TYR A 220 1.10 -15.54 -16.33
N MET A 221 1.35 -14.28 -16.01
CA MET A 221 1.35 -13.74 -14.68
C MET A 221 0.12 -12.84 -14.52
N ALA A 222 -0.85 -13.34 -13.72
CA ALA A 222 -2.14 -12.71 -13.56
C ALA A 222 -2.09 -11.63 -12.47
N PRO A 223 -2.72 -10.46 -12.67
CA PRO A 223 -2.79 -9.43 -11.65
C PRO A 223 -3.80 -9.78 -10.57
N ILE A 224 -3.52 -9.38 -9.34
CA ILE A 224 -4.49 -9.32 -8.24
C ILE A 224 -4.41 -7.93 -7.64
N SER A 225 -5.47 -7.15 -7.77
CA SER A 225 -5.54 -5.83 -7.16
C SER A 225 -6.79 -5.66 -6.32
N PRO A 226 -6.70 -5.01 -5.15
CA PRO A 226 -7.86 -4.80 -4.30
C PRO A 226 -8.71 -3.60 -4.71
N TRP A 227 -8.05 -2.54 -5.18
CA TRP A 227 -8.61 -1.20 -5.36
C TRP A 227 -7.78 -0.40 -6.34
N PHE A 228 -8.28 0.77 -6.75
CA PHE A 228 -7.48 1.81 -7.40
C PHE A 228 -8.16 3.16 -7.22
N PHE A 229 -7.42 4.10 -6.68
CA PHE A 229 -7.80 5.51 -6.63
C PHE A 229 -6.55 6.37 -6.60
N THR A 230 -6.54 7.42 -7.40
CA THR A 230 -5.46 8.39 -7.45
C THR A 230 -6.02 9.80 -7.59
N HIS A 231 -5.37 10.80 -6.96
CA HIS A 231 -5.91 12.16 -6.87
C HIS A 231 -4.80 13.22 -6.91
N PHE A 232 -3.80 12.98 -7.75
CA PHE A 232 -2.73 13.94 -7.96
C PHE A 232 -3.21 15.12 -8.79
N GLY A 233 -2.88 16.33 -8.32
CA GLY A 233 -3.19 17.59 -8.98
C GLY A 233 -1.98 18.18 -9.72
N PRO A 234 -1.99 19.50 -9.96
CA PRO A 234 -0.93 20.22 -10.69
C PRO A 234 0.39 20.32 -9.91
N GLU A 235 0.43 19.83 -8.67
CA GLU A 235 1.63 19.77 -7.84
C GLU A 235 2.68 18.78 -8.34
N VAL A 236 2.33 17.90 -9.26
CA VAL A 236 3.23 16.96 -9.92
C VAL A 236 3.05 17.00 -11.43
N ASP A 237 4.12 16.86 -12.20
CA ASP A 237 4.10 16.95 -13.68
C ASP A 237 3.27 15.83 -14.33
N TRP A 238 3.12 14.71 -13.65
CA TRP A 238 2.37 13.54 -14.07
C TRP A 238 0.97 13.46 -13.44
N SER A 239 0.40 14.59 -13.11
CA SER A 239 -0.93 14.71 -12.48
C SER A 239 -1.96 13.73 -13.04
N LYS A 240 -2.67 13.06 -12.15
CA LYS A 240 -3.70 12.07 -12.48
C LYS A 240 -4.80 12.02 -11.41
N ASN A 241 -6.06 11.91 -11.84
CA ASN A 241 -7.22 11.95 -10.96
C ASN A 241 -8.32 11.03 -11.49
N TRP A 242 -8.29 9.74 -11.11
CA TRP A 242 -9.31 8.77 -11.47
C TRP A 242 -9.43 7.61 -10.48
N VAL A 243 -10.48 6.84 -10.61
CA VAL A 243 -10.79 5.65 -9.82
C VAL A 243 -11.29 4.55 -10.72
N PHE A 244 -10.92 3.29 -10.45
CA PHE A 244 -11.54 2.13 -11.06
C PHE A 244 -12.58 1.51 -10.13
N PRO A 245 -13.62 0.83 -10.66
CA PRO A 245 -14.58 0.12 -9.84
C PRO A 245 -13.88 -1.02 -9.08
N GLY A 246 -13.66 -0.83 -7.77
CA GLY A 246 -13.03 -1.81 -6.88
C GLY A 246 -14.04 -2.81 -6.33
N GLY A 247 -15.13 -2.32 -5.74
CA GLY A 247 -16.21 -3.18 -5.24
C GLY A 247 -15.71 -4.37 -4.41
N SER A 248 -16.12 -5.59 -4.80
CA SER A 248 -15.63 -6.87 -4.26
C SER A 248 -14.44 -7.46 -5.02
N LEU A 249 -13.77 -6.67 -5.85
CA LEU A 249 -12.78 -7.13 -6.84
C LEU A 249 -11.74 -8.10 -6.27
N ILE A 250 -11.11 -7.79 -5.15
CA ILE A 250 -10.06 -8.66 -4.57
C ILE A 250 -10.59 -10.04 -4.20
N PHE A 251 -11.82 -10.13 -3.68
CA PHE A 251 -12.46 -11.39 -3.32
C PHE A 251 -12.82 -12.20 -4.57
N ASP A 252 -13.46 -11.55 -5.54
CA ASP A 252 -13.87 -12.17 -6.80
C ASP A 252 -12.63 -12.65 -7.58
N ARG A 253 -11.58 -11.82 -7.61
CA ARG A 253 -10.33 -12.13 -8.31
C ARG A 253 -9.59 -13.31 -7.69
N TRP A 254 -9.50 -13.41 -6.36
CA TRP A 254 -8.90 -14.57 -5.73
C TRP A 254 -9.67 -15.87 -6.03
N ASN A 255 -11.01 -15.84 -6.00
CA ASN A 255 -11.83 -17.00 -6.36
C ASN A 255 -11.59 -17.40 -7.82
N GLU A 256 -11.53 -16.44 -8.74
CA GLU A 256 -11.25 -16.69 -10.15
C GLU A 256 -9.85 -17.29 -10.37
N VAL A 257 -8.83 -16.75 -9.70
CA VAL A 257 -7.45 -17.26 -9.76
C VAL A 257 -7.37 -18.71 -9.25
N LEU A 258 -8.07 -19.06 -8.17
CA LEU A 258 -8.13 -20.45 -7.70
C LEU A 258 -8.74 -21.38 -8.75
N GLN A 259 -9.81 -20.96 -9.44
CA GLN A 259 -10.49 -21.76 -10.47
C GLN A 259 -9.65 -21.89 -11.74
N LYS A 260 -9.05 -20.81 -12.22
CA LYS A 260 -8.23 -20.77 -13.45
C LYS A 260 -6.87 -21.45 -13.27
N GLY A 261 -6.28 -21.35 -12.10
CA GLY A 261 -5.02 -22.01 -11.78
C GLY A 261 -3.82 -21.46 -12.57
N PHE A 262 -3.77 -20.16 -12.79
CA PHE A 262 -2.63 -19.49 -13.43
C PHE A 262 -1.30 -19.89 -12.78
N PRO A 263 -0.19 -19.97 -13.53
CA PRO A 263 1.11 -20.40 -12.98
C PRO A 263 1.73 -19.36 -12.04
N MET A 264 1.46 -18.07 -12.27
CA MET A 264 2.00 -16.96 -11.48
C MET A 264 0.92 -15.93 -11.26
N VAL A 265 0.96 -15.28 -10.10
CA VAL A 265 0.15 -14.10 -9.79
C VAL A 265 1.05 -13.01 -9.23
N GLU A 266 0.73 -11.76 -9.54
CA GLU A 266 1.37 -10.60 -8.94
C GLU A 266 0.32 -9.71 -8.29
N ILE A 267 0.50 -9.46 -6.99
CA ILE A 267 -0.35 -8.56 -6.23
C ILE A 267 0.08 -7.13 -6.54
N LEU A 268 -0.85 -6.33 -7.04
CA LEU A 268 -0.68 -4.93 -7.36
C LEU A 268 -1.38 -4.10 -6.28
N THR A 269 -0.63 -3.56 -5.29
CA THR A 269 0.80 -3.63 -5.04
C THR A 269 1.08 -3.88 -3.54
N TRP A 270 2.37 -3.90 -3.15
CA TRP A 270 2.72 -3.86 -1.74
C TRP A 270 2.59 -2.45 -1.16
N ASN A 271 3.11 -1.43 -1.85
CA ASN A 271 3.31 -0.09 -1.29
C ASN A 271 3.08 1.08 -2.26
N ASP A 272 2.32 0.91 -3.35
CA ASP A 272 1.95 2.06 -4.17
C ASP A 272 0.78 2.81 -3.52
N TYR A 273 1.13 3.73 -2.63
CA TYR A 273 0.17 4.54 -1.89
C TYR A 273 -0.51 5.58 -2.80
N GLY A 274 0.22 6.05 -3.81
CA GLY A 274 -0.27 7.02 -4.79
C GLY A 274 -1.44 6.53 -5.62
N GLU A 275 -1.53 5.21 -5.83
CA GLU A 275 -2.63 4.58 -6.58
C GLU A 275 -3.62 3.82 -5.69
N SER A 276 -3.46 3.84 -4.38
CA SER A 276 -4.39 3.27 -3.38
C SER A 276 -4.63 1.75 -3.50
N HIS A 277 -3.77 1.02 -4.19
CA HIS A 277 -3.89 -0.43 -4.34
C HIS A 277 -2.88 -1.22 -3.49
N TYR A 278 -2.26 -0.58 -2.52
CA TYR A 278 -1.34 -1.21 -1.59
C TYR A 278 -2.05 -2.20 -0.64
N ILE A 279 -1.32 -3.26 -0.25
CA ILE A 279 -1.75 -4.20 0.80
C ILE A 279 -0.76 -4.29 1.97
N GLY A 280 0.41 -3.67 1.81
CA GLY A 280 1.43 -3.56 2.84
C GLY A 280 1.11 -2.48 3.89
N PRO A 281 1.88 -2.40 4.97
CA PRO A 281 1.61 -1.48 6.07
C PRO A 281 1.98 -0.05 5.73
N LEU A 282 1.13 0.91 6.11
CA LEU A 282 1.44 2.34 6.02
C LEU A 282 2.56 2.78 6.96
N LYS A 283 2.84 2.03 8.03
CA LYS A 283 3.90 2.33 9.00
C LYS A 283 5.31 2.02 8.48
N SER A 284 5.45 1.34 7.36
CA SER A 284 6.74 1.15 6.69
C SER A 284 7.35 2.50 6.31
N LYS A 285 8.68 2.59 6.44
CA LYS A 285 9.42 3.82 6.11
C LYS A 285 9.42 4.07 4.60
N HIS A 286 8.82 5.18 4.18
CA HIS A 286 8.73 5.61 2.78
C HIS A 286 8.57 7.11 2.67
N THR A 287 8.72 7.64 1.45
CA THR A 287 8.58 9.05 1.12
C THR A 287 7.14 9.36 0.69
N ASP A 288 6.70 10.58 0.92
CA ASP A 288 5.45 11.12 0.39
C ASP A 288 5.68 11.63 -1.03
N ASP A 289 4.97 11.04 -1.98
CA ASP A 289 4.90 11.49 -3.39
C ASP A 289 3.73 12.45 -3.65
N GLY A 290 3.10 12.95 -2.58
CA GLY A 290 1.87 13.75 -2.60
C GLY A 290 0.61 12.95 -2.26
N SER A 291 0.74 11.63 -2.10
CA SER A 291 -0.39 10.74 -1.80
C SER A 291 -0.85 10.76 -0.34
N SER A 292 -0.10 11.42 0.55
CA SER A 292 -0.51 11.63 1.95
C SER A 292 -1.92 12.22 2.09
N LYS A 293 -2.39 12.99 1.09
CA LYS A 293 -3.74 13.56 1.02
C LYS A 293 -4.85 12.53 1.17
N TRP A 294 -4.67 11.33 0.64
CA TRP A 294 -5.70 10.29 0.64
C TRP A 294 -5.25 8.95 1.20
N ALA A 295 -3.93 8.72 1.35
CA ALA A 295 -3.39 7.47 1.87
C ALA A 295 -3.24 7.49 3.40
N ASN A 296 -2.91 8.65 4.00
CA ASN A 296 -2.79 8.74 5.46
C ASN A 296 -4.09 8.32 6.14
N ASP A 297 -3.95 7.54 7.20
CA ASP A 297 -5.05 7.00 8.01
C ASP A 297 -5.99 6.03 7.28
N MET A 298 -5.59 5.52 6.13
CA MET A 298 -6.33 4.54 5.33
C MET A 298 -5.56 3.20 5.29
N PRO A 299 -5.54 2.40 6.36
CA PRO A 299 -4.84 1.12 6.38
C PRO A 299 -5.50 0.12 5.43
N HIS A 300 -4.67 -0.74 4.79
CA HIS A 300 -5.15 -1.81 3.91
C HIS A 300 -4.74 -3.21 4.38
N ASN A 301 -4.23 -3.33 5.60
CA ASN A 301 -3.76 -4.60 6.17
C ASN A 301 -4.81 -5.72 6.11
N GLY A 302 -6.09 -5.40 6.19
CA GLY A 302 -7.17 -6.38 6.08
C GLY A 302 -7.18 -7.12 4.73
N TRP A 303 -6.78 -6.49 3.64
CA TRP A 303 -6.66 -7.18 2.34
C TRP A 303 -5.49 -8.17 2.30
N LEU A 304 -4.40 -7.89 3.03
CA LEU A 304 -3.34 -8.88 3.23
C LEU A 304 -3.86 -10.08 4.05
N ASP A 305 -4.65 -9.82 5.12
CA ASP A 305 -5.26 -10.88 5.92
C ASP A 305 -6.24 -11.74 5.12
N LEU A 306 -7.06 -11.11 4.26
CA LEU A 306 -7.93 -11.80 3.31
C LEU A 306 -7.13 -12.72 2.38
N SER A 307 -6.00 -12.24 1.89
CA SER A 307 -5.19 -12.94 0.88
C SER A 307 -4.50 -14.20 1.42
N LYS A 308 -4.17 -14.27 2.71
CA LYS A 308 -3.42 -15.38 3.32
C LYS A 308 -4.03 -16.77 3.03
N PRO A 309 -5.30 -17.06 3.36
CA PRO A 309 -5.89 -18.36 3.08
C PRO A 309 -6.02 -18.65 1.57
N TYR A 310 -6.21 -17.62 0.75
CA TYR A 310 -6.24 -17.76 -0.71
C TYR A 310 -4.87 -18.09 -1.30
N ILE A 311 -3.80 -17.45 -0.82
CA ILE A 311 -2.43 -17.77 -1.21
C ILE A 311 -2.10 -19.22 -0.86
N ALA A 312 -2.46 -19.66 0.35
CA ALA A 312 -2.23 -21.03 0.79
C ALA A 312 -2.99 -22.04 -0.09
N ALA A 313 -4.25 -21.80 -0.39
CA ALA A 313 -5.06 -22.64 -1.27
C ALA A 313 -4.49 -22.66 -2.71
N TYR A 314 -4.13 -21.49 -3.24
CA TYR A 314 -3.54 -21.35 -4.57
C TYR A 314 -2.25 -22.17 -4.71
N LYS A 315 -1.33 -22.04 -3.76
CA LYS A 315 -0.05 -22.79 -3.75
C LYS A 315 -0.28 -24.29 -3.60
N ALA A 316 -1.29 -24.70 -2.86
CA ALA A 316 -1.70 -26.10 -2.73
C ALA A 316 -2.45 -26.64 -3.96
N LYS A 317 -2.70 -25.79 -4.97
CA LYS A 317 -3.52 -26.13 -6.15
C LYS A 317 -4.94 -26.60 -5.77
N ASP A 318 -5.47 -26.06 -4.67
CA ASP A 318 -6.80 -26.36 -4.14
C ASP A 318 -7.75 -25.19 -4.43
N THR A 319 -8.96 -25.47 -4.84
CA THR A 319 -10.00 -24.45 -5.07
C THR A 319 -10.84 -24.16 -3.83
N ASN A 320 -10.71 -24.96 -2.78
CA ASN A 320 -11.48 -24.83 -1.55
C ASN A 320 -10.70 -24.05 -0.48
N VAL A 321 -10.86 -22.74 -0.46
CA VAL A 321 -10.21 -21.86 0.51
C VAL A 321 -10.57 -22.16 1.97
N ALA A 322 -11.75 -22.76 2.24
CA ALA A 322 -12.20 -23.05 3.60
C ALA A 322 -11.21 -23.91 4.41
N LYS A 323 -10.46 -24.79 3.74
CA LYS A 323 -9.44 -25.65 4.37
C LYS A 323 -8.26 -24.86 4.95
N TYR A 324 -8.04 -23.63 4.50
CA TYR A 324 -6.89 -22.80 4.82
C TYR A 324 -7.25 -21.63 5.74
N ILE A 325 -8.50 -21.54 6.18
CA ILE A 325 -8.95 -20.55 7.16
C ILE A 325 -8.58 -21.05 8.55
N GLU A 326 -7.58 -20.41 9.16
CA GLU A 326 -7.06 -20.82 10.47
C GLU A 326 -7.88 -20.30 11.65
N LYS A 327 -8.50 -19.13 11.52
CA LYS A 327 -9.31 -18.47 12.55
C LYS A 327 -10.50 -17.73 11.93
N ASP A 328 -11.52 -17.50 12.75
CA ASP A 328 -12.66 -16.67 12.33
C ASP A 328 -12.21 -15.21 12.20
N GLN A 329 -12.57 -14.59 11.08
CA GLN A 329 -12.30 -13.19 10.80
C GLN A 329 -13.43 -12.59 9.96
N LEU A 330 -13.69 -11.30 10.14
CA LEU A 330 -14.47 -10.48 9.22
C LEU A 330 -13.54 -9.43 8.65
N ILE A 331 -13.32 -9.45 7.35
CA ILE A 331 -12.53 -8.45 6.65
C ILE A 331 -13.50 -7.50 5.99
N TYR A 332 -13.36 -6.19 6.25
CA TYR A 332 -14.30 -5.21 5.74
C TYR A 332 -13.60 -4.03 5.09
N TRP A 333 -14.28 -3.41 4.13
CA TRP A 333 -13.81 -2.15 3.53
C TRP A 333 -14.97 -1.31 3.00
N TYR A 334 -14.74 -0.02 2.93
CA TYR A 334 -15.68 0.96 2.44
C TYR A 334 -14.95 2.28 2.14
N ARG A 335 -15.57 3.14 1.34
CA ARG A 335 -15.12 4.52 1.16
C ARG A 335 -15.64 5.42 2.27
N ARG A 336 -14.78 6.30 2.74
CA ARG A 336 -15.18 7.32 3.71
C ARG A 336 -16.21 8.31 3.15
N ASN A 337 -16.13 8.62 1.85
CA ASN A 337 -17.01 9.54 1.15
C ASN A 337 -18.00 8.79 0.25
N LEU A 338 -19.30 9.08 0.42
CA LEU A 338 -20.33 8.60 -0.48
C LEU A 338 -20.31 9.37 -1.80
N LYS A 339 -20.83 8.76 -2.88
CA LYS A 339 -20.87 9.41 -4.21
C LYS A 339 -21.64 10.73 -4.23
N ALA A 340 -22.67 10.88 -3.40
CA ALA A 340 -23.47 12.09 -3.33
C ALA A 340 -22.72 13.30 -2.73
N LEU A 341 -21.62 13.07 -2.00
CA LEU A 341 -20.82 14.15 -1.44
C LEU A 341 -20.22 15.00 -2.57
N ASN A 342 -20.36 16.32 -2.45
CA ASN A 342 -19.81 17.28 -3.40
C ASN A 342 -18.72 18.12 -2.72
N CYS A 343 -17.48 17.99 -3.19
CA CYS A 343 -16.31 18.74 -2.74
C CYS A 343 -15.79 19.69 -3.84
N ASP A 344 -16.50 19.90 -4.93
CA ASP A 344 -16.02 20.65 -6.09
C ASP A 344 -15.57 22.09 -5.75
N SER A 345 -16.21 22.71 -4.74
CA SER A 345 -15.87 24.07 -4.33
C SER A 345 -14.62 24.19 -3.45
N THR A 346 -14.15 23.07 -2.90
CA THR A 346 -13.05 23.03 -1.92
C THR A 346 -11.90 22.14 -2.34
N ASP A 347 -12.11 21.25 -3.30
CA ASP A 347 -11.07 20.34 -3.80
C ASP A 347 -10.08 21.11 -4.68
N THR A 348 -8.88 21.32 -4.16
CA THR A 348 -7.83 22.06 -4.86
C THR A 348 -7.28 21.34 -6.07
N THR A 349 -7.46 20.00 -6.15
CA THR A 349 -7.10 19.20 -7.33
C THR A 349 -7.95 19.56 -8.53
N SER A 350 -9.16 20.05 -8.30
CA SER A 350 -10.11 20.47 -9.35
C SER A 350 -9.86 21.91 -9.85
N ASN A 351 -9.06 22.71 -9.13
CA ASN A 351 -8.89 24.13 -9.42
C ASN A 351 -7.71 24.38 -10.37
N ASN A 352 -8.00 24.98 -11.52
CA ASN A 352 -7.01 25.44 -12.50
C ASN A 352 -5.97 24.40 -12.92
N PRO A 353 -6.38 23.26 -13.46
CA PRO A 353 -5.43 22.32 -14.00
C PRO A 353 -4.72 22.91 -15.20
N PRO A 354 -3.43 22.60 -15.39
CA PRO A 354 -2.77 22.89 -16.65
C PRO A 354 -3.49 22.14 -17.78
N PRO A 355 -3.35 22.59 -19.05
CA PRO A 355 -3.82 21.82 -20.18
C PRO A 355 -3.28 20.40 -20.08
N ASN A 356 -4.16 19.42 -20.25
CA ASN A 356 -3.77 18.00 -20.19
C ASN A 356 -3.44 17.48 -21.60
N PRO A 357 -2.19 17.58 -22.08
CA PRO A 357 -1.85 17.11 -23.41
C PRO A 357 -1.93 15.59 -23.55
N ASN A 358 -1.95 14.85 -22.42
CA ASN A 358 -1.89 13.39 -22.39
C ASN A 358 -3.19 12.75 -21.90
N GLU A 359 -4.26 13.52 -21.68
CA GLU A 359 -5.56 13.04 -21.15
C GLU A 359 -5.48 12.30 -19.79
N ASN A 360 -4.40 12.47 -19.05
CA ASN A 360 -4.19 11.84 -17.73
C ASN A 360 -4.63 12.73 -16.56
N TYR A 361 -5.13 13.90 -16.89
CA TYR A 361 -5.50 14.93 -15.94
C TYR A 361 -7.00 15.16 -15.99
N PHE A 362 -7.64 15.05 -14.87
CA PHE A 362 -9.09 15.23 -14.76
C PHE A 362 -9.40 16.34 -13.77
N MET A 363 -10.37 17.17 -14.14
CA MET A 363 -10.91 18.22 -13.28
C MET A 363 -12.09 17.70 -12.48
N GLY A 364 -12.26 18.22 -11.28
CA GLY A 364 -13.39 17.91 -10.45
C GLY A 364 -13.27 16.53 -9.79
N ARG A 365 -14.37 15.84 -9.73
CA ARG A 365 -14.42 14.49 -9.17
C ARG A 365 -13.53 13.55 -9.96
N PRO A 366 -12.90 12.57 -9.30
CA PRO A 366 -12.09 11.56 -9.99
C PRO A 366 -12.88 10.89 -11.13
N ASP A 367 -12.29 10.80 -12.33
CA ASP A 367 -12.93 10.10 -13.45
C ASP A 367 -13.26 8.66 -13.05
N GLY A 368 -14.46 8.17 -13.40
CA GLY A 368 -14.95 6.86 -12.99
C GLY A 368 -15.64 6.82 -11.62
N TRP A 369 -15.78 7.94 -10.93
CA TRP A 369 -16.47 8.01 -9.64
C TRP A 369 -17.91 7.47 -9.67
N ASP A 370 -18.59 7.64 -10.78
CA ASP A 370 -19.98 7.19 -11.03
C ASP A 370 -20.09 5.65 -11.08
N THR A 371 -19.00 4.95 -11.38
CA THR A 371 -18.92 3.48 -11.39
C THR A 371 -18.83 2.86 -9.99
N MET A 372 -18.52 3.67 -8.97
CA MET A 372 -18.38 3.20 -7.60
C MET A 372 -19.72 2.86 -6.95
N GLU A 373 -19.75 1.86 -6.08
CA GLU A 373 -20.93 1.54 -5.26
C GLU A 373 -20.81 2.17 -3.87
N ASP A 374 -21.91 2.70 -3.31
CA ASP A 374 -21.97 3.13 -1.90
C ASP A 374 -22.35 1.93 -1.03
N VAL A 375 -21.36 1.08 -0.75
CA VAL A 375 -21.50 -0.21 -0.07
C VAL A 375 -20.37 -0.42 0.93
N VAL A 376 -20.68 -1.00 2.07
CA VAL A 376 -19.72 -1.64 2.97
C VAL A 376 -19.63 -3.10 2.59
N TYR A 377 -18.45 -3.54 2.20
CA TYR A 377 -18.15 -4.92 1.83
C TYR A 377 -17.58 -5.64 3.04
N VAL A 378 -18.05 -6.87 3.28
CA VAL A 378 -17.52 -7.73 4.35
C VAL A 378 -17.29 -9.12 3.80
N ILE A 379 -16.09 -9.64 3.98
CA ILE A 379 -15.80 -11.07 3.76
C ILE A 379 -15.73 -11.75 5.12
N SER A 380 -16.64 -12.68 5.35
CA SER A 380 -16.52 -13.60 6.49
C SER A 380 -15.60 -14.77 6.12
N LEU A 381 -14.50 -14.92 6.84
CA LEU A 381 -13.60 -16.08 6.78
C LEU A 381 -13.87 -16.92 8.03
N LEU A 382 -14.67 -17.98 7.92
CA LEU A 382 -15.16 -18.73 9.08
C LEU A 382 -14.73 -20.20 9.05
N LYS A 383 -14.35 -20.71 10.24
CA LYS A 383 -14.09 -22.13 10.48
C LYS A 383 -15.36 -22.95 10.63
N SER A 384 -16.45 -22.34 11.07
CA SER A 384 -17.76 -22.97 11.21
C SER A 384 -18.86 -21.95 10.98
N ALA A 385 -20.06 -22.42 10.69
CA ALA A 385 -21.24 -21.59 10.44
C ALA A 385 -21.54 -20.61 11.58
N GLY A 386 -22.13 -19.47 11.23
CA GLY A 386 -22.54 -18.45 12.19
C GLY A 386 -23.45 -17.41 11.55
N THR A 387 -23.95 -16.50 12.34
CA THR A 387 -24.78 -15.36 11.91
C THR A 387 -23.96 -14.09 11.98
N VAL A 388 -23.78 -13.42 10.84
CA VAL A 388 -23.06 -12.14 10.72
C VAL A 388 -24.06 -11.00 10.63
N THR A 389 -23.93 -10.01 11.50
CA THR A 389 -24.68 -8.75 11.44
C THR A 389 -23.73 -7.60 11.15
N ILE A 390 -24.10 -6.78 10.17
CA ILE A 390 -23.35 -5.58 9.76
C ILE A 390 -24.31 -4.41 9.84
N THR A 391 -23.88 -3.32 10.48
CA THR A 391 -24.62 -2.06 10.51
C THR A 391 -23.76 -0.93 9.94
N SER A 392 -24.33 -0.10 9.08
CA SER A 392 -23.68 1.04 8.45
C SER A 392 -24.59 2.25 8.55
N GLY A 393 -24.30 3.17 9.45
CA GLY A 393 -25.22 4.26 9.78
C GLY A 393 -26.62 3.72 10.16
N GLY A 394 -27.64 4.09 9.39
CA GLY A 394 -29.01 3.60 9.57
C GLY A 394 -29.33 2.26 8.87
N ASN A 395 -28.42 1.68 8.10
CA ASN A 395 -28.64 0.46 7.35
C ASN A 395 -28.11 -0.76 8.13
N SER A 396 -28.78 -1.92 8.00
CA SER A 396 -28.34 -3.16 8.65
C SER A 396 -28.66 -4.38 7.80
N VAL A 397 -27.77 -5.36 7.83
CA VAL A 397 -27.95 -6.68 7.22
C VAL A 397 -27.54 -7.74 8.23
N THR A 398 -28.38 -8.76 8.39
CA THR A 398 -28.06 -9.97 9.15
C THR A 398 -28.15 -11.17 8.21
N LYS A 399 -27.11 -12.01 8.18
CA LYS A 399 -27.00 -13.14 7.27
C LYS A 399 -26.41 -14.36 7.99
N ASP A 400 -27.04 -15.51 7.81
CA ASP A 400 -26.47 -16.80 8.19
C ASP A 400 -25.45 -17.22 7.10
N VAL A 401 -24.26 -17.58 7.53
CA VAL A 401 -23.14 -17.94 6.66
C VAL A 401 -22.52 -19.25 7.10
N GLY A 402 -22.10 -20.06 6.12
CA GLY A 402 -21.40 -21.32 6.37
C GLY A 402 -19.93 -21.13 6.75
N ALA A 403 -19.24 -22.24 6.97
CA ALA A 403 -17.78 -22.24 6.99
C ALA A 403 -17.23 -21.88 5.61
N GLY A 404 -16.09 -21.19 5.58
CA GLY A 404 -15.45 -20.73 4.36
C GLY A 404 -15.47 -19.22 4.22
N ALA A 405 -15.28 -18.75 3.00
CA ALA A 405 -15.27 -17.33 2.64
C ALA A 405 -16.59 -16.90 2.01
N THR A 406 -17.26 -15.92 2.58
CA THR A 406 -18.56 -15.43 2.09
C THR A 406 -18.59 -13.92 2.03
N LEU A 407 -18.98 -13.37 0.87
CA LEU A 407 -19.22 -11.95 0.67
C LEU A 407 -20.59 -11.54 1.22
N ILE A 408 -20.61 -10.48 2.00
CA ILE A 408 -21.80 -9.80 2.52
C ILE A 408 -21.67 -8.32 2.15
N LYS A 409 -22.77 -7.73 1.70
CA LYS A 409 -22.84 -6.30 1.33
C LYS A 409 -23.94 -5.64 2.14
N VAL A 410 -23.69 -4.42 2.61
CA VAL A 410 -24.71 -3.54 3.18
C VAL A 410 -24.59 -2.15 2.54
N ASN A 411 -25.70 -1.48 2.27
CA ASN A 411 -25.66 -0.11 1.77
C ASN A 411 -24.94 0.79 2.77
N ALA A 412 -23.97 1.55 2.28
CA ALA A 412 -23.20 2.47 3.10
C ALA A 412 -24.10 3.60 3.63
N GLY A 413 -23.95 3.90 4.91
CA GLY A 413 -24.66 4.99 5.58
C GLY A 413 -23.67 5.84 6.38
N VAL A 414 -23.94 7.14 6.45
CA VAL A 414 -23.18 8.10 7.25
C VAL A 414 -23.18 7.69 8.72
N GLY A 415 -22.03 7.70 9.36
CA GLY A 415 -21.82 7.30 10.74
C GLY A 415 -20.92 6.07 10.87
N LYS A 416 -21.07 5.36 11.97
CA LYS A 416 -20.26 4.20 12.36
C LYS A 416 -20.61 2.95 11.58
N GLN A 417 -19.61 2.08 11.44
CA GLN A 417 -19.75 0.75 10.87
C GLN A 417 -19.53 -0.28 11.99
N THR A 418 -20.49 -1.17 12.22
CA THR A 418 -20.36 -2.20 13.26
C THR A 418 -20.51 -3.60 12.66
N PHE A 419 -19.78 -4.54 13.23
CA PHE A 419 -19.68 -5.91 12.74
C PHE A 419 -19.82 -6.88 13.91
N THR A 420 -20.67 -7.89 13.78
CA THR A 420 -20.86 -8.90 14.81
C THR A 420 -20.99 -10.29 14.18
N LEU A 421 -20.26 -11.26 14.73
CA LEU A 421 -20.44 -12.68 14.44
C LEU A 421 -21.02 -13.37 15.68
N LYS A 422 -22.11 -14.10 15.53
CA LYS A 422 -22.72 -14.91 16.59
C LYS A 422 -22.79 -16.38 16.20
N ARG A 423 -22.75 -17.25 17.22
CA ARG A 423 -23.11 -18.67 17.14
C ARG A 423 -24.13 -18.98 18.24
N GLY A 424 -25.37 -19.21 17.83
CA GLY A 424 -26.49 -19.23 18.77
C GLY A 424 -26.61 -17.90 19.51
N SER A 425 -26.68 -17.92 20.83
CA SER A 425 -26.73 -16.72 21.67
C SER A 425 -25.37 -16.07 21.94
N SER A 426 -24.27 -16.76 21.62
CA SER A 426 -22.92 -16.30 21.95
C SER A 426 -22.36 -15.37 20.88
N THR A 427 -21.85 -14.21 21.28
CA THR A 427 -21.06 -13.32 20.42
C THR A 427 -19.63 -13.87 20.32
N VAL A 428 -19.19 -14.20 19.11
CA VAL A 428 -17.85 -14.71 18.80
C VAL A 428 -16.88 -13.59 18.48
N LEU A 429 -17.33 -12.67 17.64
CA LEU A 429 -16.58 -11.46 17.25
C LEU A 429 -17.52 -10.26 17.28
N SER A 430 -17.04 -9.12 17.73
CA SER A 430 -17.76 -7.85 17.64
C SER A 430 -16.76 -6.71 17.63
N ASP A 431 -16.96 -5.76 16.71
CA ASP A 431 -16.14 -4.55 16.63
C ASP A 431 -16.90 -3.42 15.96
N THR A 432 -16.36 -2.21 16.12
CA THR A 432 -16.81 -0.99 15.46
C THR A 432 -15.62 -0.37 14.77
N SER A 433 -15.75 -0.10 13.46
CA SER A 433 -14.71 0.57 12.69
C SER A 433 -14.33 1.92 13.31
N LEU A 434 -13.05 2.24 13.32
CA LEU A 434 -12.54 3.51 13.83
C LEU A 434 -12.82 4.68 12.88
N MET A 435 -12.93 4.44 11.58
CA MET A 435 -13.21 5.45 10.58
C MET A 435 -14.70 5.52 10.27
N ASP A 436 -15.32 6.68 10.46
CA ASP A 436 -16.72 6.89 10.10
C ASP A 436 -16.88 7.20 8.61
N ILE A 437 -18.00 6.75 8.02
CA ILE A 437 -18.47 7.30 6.76
C ILE A 437 -19.05 8.69 7.05
N THR A 438 -18.64 9.69 6.28
CA THR A 438 -18.97 11.09 6.53
C THR A 438 -19.51 11.78 5.28
N ASN A 439 -20.37 12.78 5.48
CA ASN A 439 -20.84 13.70 4.46
C ASN A 439 -20.09 15.04 4.46
N VAL A 440 -18.91 15.07 5.07
CA VAL A 440 -18.02 16.24 5.10
C VAL A 440 -16.82 15.97 4.21
N CYS A 441 -16.45 16.93 3.37
CA CYS A 441 -15.21 16.91 2.61
C CYS A 441 -14.03 17.08 3.56
N ALA A 442 -13.50 15.97 4.04
CA ALA A 442 -12.31 16.01 4.88
C ALA A 442 -11.17 16.66 4.10
N CYS A 443 -10.58 17.71 4.66
CA CYS A 443 -9.55 18.50 3.98
C CYS A 443 -10.03 19.22 2.70
N GLY A 444 -11.32 19.30 2.50
CA GLY A 444 -11.87 19.86 1.27
C GLY A 444 -11.73 18.97 0.04
N LEU A 445 -11.19 17.76 0.18
CA LEU A 445 -10.85 16.88 -0.95
C LEU A 445 -11.85 15.72 -1.09
N TYR A 446 -11.97 15.22 -2.31
CA TYR A 446 -12.49 13.88 -2.55
C TYR A 446 -11.48 12.84 -2.09
N ASN A 447 -11.88 11.92 -1.22
CA ASN A 447 -11.08 10.75 -0.88
C ASN A 447 -11.89 9.48 -1.17
N TYR A 448 -11.57 8.83 -2.29
CA TYR A 448 -12.18 7.56 -2.69
C TYR A 448 -11.24 6.36 -2.41
N ASN A 449 -10.20 6.56 -1.62
CA ASN A 449 -9.44 5.46 -1.06
C ASN A 449 -10.32 4.63 -0.12
N ALA A 450 -10.04 3.35 0.01
CA ALA A 450 -10.76 2.46 0.91
C ALA A 450 -10.18 2.50 2.32
N TYR A 451 -11.05 2.50 3.32
CA TYR A 451 -10.68 2.11 4.67
C TYR A 451 -10.92 0.62 4.84
N VAL A 452 -9.88 -0.12 5.22
CA VAL A 452 -9.92 -1.59 5.28
C VAL A 452 -9.56 -2.04 6.69
N GLY A 453 -10.43 -2.85 7.29
CA GLY A 453 -10.21 -3.37 8.64
C GLY A 453 -10.43 -4.87 8.76
N THR A 454 -10.01 -5.40 9.89
CA THR A 454 -10.16 -6.81 10.28
C THR A 454 -10.81 -6.90 11.64
N VAL A 455 -11.89 -7.66 11.76
CA VAL A 455 -12.46 -8.08 13.05
C VAL A 455 -12.03 -9.50 13.35
N ALA A 456 -11.18 -9.68 14.36
CA ALA A 456 -10.70 -10.98 14.78
C ALA A 456 -10.34 -10.95 16.28
N ALA A 457 -10.38 -12.11 16.93
CA ALA A 457 -9.96 -12.20 18.32
C ALA A 457 -8.50 -11.75 18.50
N GLY A 458 -8.26 -10.81 19.40
CA GLY A 458 -6.93 -10.27 19.70
C GLY A 458 -6.35 -9.37 18.61
N PHE A 459 -7.14 -8.96 17.61
CA PHE A 459 -6.72 -7.99 16.61
C PHE A 459 -6.84 -6.56 17.17
N THR A 460 -5.89 -5.73 16.81
CA THR A 460 -5.91 -4.28 17.06
C THR A 460 -5.84 -3.56 15.72
N ASP A 461 -6.76 -2.63 15.49
CA ASP A 461 -6.73 -1.81 14.29
C ASP A 461 -5.41 -1.04 14.24
N PRO A 462 -4.68 -1.02 13.11
CA PRO A 462 -3.42 -0.28 12.99
C PRO A 462 -3.60 1.25 13.12
N LEU A 463 -4.81 1.77 12.86
CA LEU A 463 -5.13 3.16 13.09
C LEU A 463 -5.30 3.42 14.59
N ASP A 464 -4.70 4.48 15.10
CA ASP A 464 -4.86 4.96 16.47
C ASP A 464 -5.15 6.47 16.50
N SER A 465 -5.27 7.06 17.70
CA SER A 465 -5.58 8.49 17.85
C SER A 465 -4.48 9.42 17.32
N ALA A 466 -3.26 8.92 17.13
CA ALA A 466 -2.15 9.68 16.54
C ALA A 466 -2.15 9.59 15.00
N GLY A 467 -2.91 8.65 14.44
CA GLY A 467 -2.93 8.36 13.02
C GLY A 467 -1.76 7.48 12.55
N LEU A 468 -1.70 7.25 11.24
CA LEU A 468 -0.62 6.50 10.58
C LEU A 468 0.34 7.46 9.87
N ALA A 469 1.09 8.24 10.63
CA ALA A 469 1.92 9.35 10.13
C ALA A 469 3.19 8.93 9.34
N SER A 470 3.15 7.87 8.56
CA SER A 470 4.32 7.35 7.84
C SER A 470 4.67 8.13 6.57
N LEU A 471 3.69 8.76 5.92
CA LEU A 471 3.87 9.58 4.70
C LEU A 471 4.20 11.04 5.08
N THR A 472 5.34 11.28 5.71
CA THR A 472 5.72 12.60 6.22
C THR A 472 7.02 13.14 5.64
N VAL A 473 7.71 12.36 4.78
CA VAL A 473 9.01 12.70 4.18
C VAL A 473 8.86 12.64 2.67
N GLY A 474 9.36 13.63 1.96
CA GLY A 474 9.31 13.70 0.50
C GLY A 474 8.57 14.93 -0.01
N LEU A 475 7.76 14.79 -1.04
CA LEU A 475 6.97 15.87 -1.61
C LEU A 475 5.86 16.29 -0.65
N HIS A 476 6.11 17.32 0.14
CA HIS A 476 5.11 17.90 1.04
C HIS A 476 4.17 18.82 0.26
N VAL A 477 3.14 18.25 -0.32
CA VAL A 477 2.02 19.06 -0.77
C VAL A 477 1.28 19.55 0.47
N THR A 478 0.79 20.80 0.46
CA THR A 478 -0.02 21.34 1.54
C THR A 478 -1.25 20.46 1.73
N THR A 479 -1.13 19.47 2.58
CA THR A 479 -2.18 18.51 2.85
C THR A 479 -2.82 18.85 4.17
N CYS A 480 -4.11 18.84 4.19
CA CYS A 480 -4.81 18.76 5.43
C CYS A 480 -4.50 17.41 6.07
N GLN A 481 -3.90 17.42 7.23
CA GLN A 481 -3.90 16.29 8.13
C GLN A 481 -5.20 16.34 8.93
N ALA A 482 -6.31 15.89 8.33
CA ALA A 482 -7.50 15.64 9.11
C ALA A 482 -7.14 14.51 10.07
N LYS A 483 -7.10 14.81 11.35
CA LYS A 483 -7.06 13.75 12.36
C LYS A 483 -8.28 12.87 12.13
N PRO A 484 -8.12 11.54 12.11
CA PRO A 484 -9.26 10.66 12.00
C PRO A 484 -10.26 10.97 13.11
N SER A 485 -11.52 11.12 12.76
CA SER A 485 -12.59 11.18 13.75
C SER A 485 -12.79 9.76 14.26
N LEU A 486 -12.01 9.39 15.25
CA LEU A 486 -12.11 8.06 15.85
C LEU A 486 -13.42 7.97 16.62
N GLY A 487 -14.29 7.06 16.20
CA GLY A 487 -15.45 6.69 16.98
C GLY A 487 -15.01 6.20 18.37
N THR A 488 -15.66 6.67 19.42
CA THR A 488 -15.40 6.14 20.77
C THR A 488 -15.83 4.67 20.81
N ASN A 489 -14.86 3.79 20.94
CA ASN A 489 -15.15 2.35 21.15
C ASN A 489 -15.63 2.16 22.61
N PRO A 490 -16.85 1.61 22.85
CA PRO A 490 -17.36 1.50 24.21
C PRO A 490 -16.74 0.39 25.07
N ALA A 491 -15.73 -0.33 24.62
CA ALA A 491 -15.16 -1.43 25.40
C ALA A 491 -13.70 -1.75 25.08
N SER A 492 -12.79 -0.95 25.59
CA SER A 492 -11.45 -1.42 25.95
C SER A 492 -11.18 -1.02 27.40
N PRO A 493 -10.75 -1.95 28.28
CA PRO A 493 -10.33 -1.57 29.61
C PRO A 493 -9.11 -0.67 29.49
N THR A 494 -9.22 0.50 30.10
CA THR A 494 -8.18 1.51 30.21
C THR A 494 -6.90 0.92 30.80
N GLN A 495 -5.90 0.72 29.95
CA GLN A 495 -4.52 0.74 30.44
C GLN A 495 -4.09 2.21 30.49
N PRO A 496 -3.42 2.65 31.55
CA PRO A 496 -2.92 4.03 31.62
C PRO A 496 -1.84 4.21 30.56
N ASN A 497 -2.09 5.08 29.59
CA ASN A 497 -1.10 5.51 28.62
C ASN A 497 0.07 6.21 29.34
N PRO A 498 1.32 5.97 28.92
CA PRO A 498 2.41 6.83 29.32
C PRO A 498 2.12 8.26 28.80
N PRO A 499 2.54 9.30 29.50
CA PRO A 499 2.19 10.67 29.16
C PRO A 499 2.72 11.01 27.76
N VAL A 500 1.79 11.29 26.84
CA VAL A 500 2.10 11.91 25.54
C VAL A 500 2.57 13.33 25.86
N VAL A 501 3.83 13.62 25.59
CA VAL A 501 4.34 14.99 25.60
C VAL A 501 3.80 15.69 24.35
N THR A 502 2.55 16.12 24.40
CA THR A 502 2.09 17.20 23.55
C THR A 502 2.68 18.47 24.13
N THR A 503 3.56 19.12 23.39
CA THR A 503 3.83 20.54 23.65
C THR A 503 2.60 21.31 23.20
N ALA A 504 1.53 21.19 23.99
CA ALA A 504 0.41 22.11 23.90
C ALA A 504 1.00 23.52 24.12
N ASN A 505 0.55 24.49 23.31
CA ASN A 505 0.79 25.89 23.59
C ASN A 505 0.49 26.09 25.08
N PRO A 506 1.48 26.42 25.93
CA PRO A 506 1.28 26.54 27.37
C PRO A 506 0.32 27.66 27.74
N ASN A 507 -0.07 28.50 26.76
CA ASN A 507 -0.97 29.64 26.95
C ASN A 507 -2.11 29.57 25.89
N PRO A 508 -3.19 28.80 26.12
CA PRO A 508 -4.33 28.77 25.24
C PRO A 508 -4.90 30.19 24.97
N GLY A 509 -4.97 30.57 23.71
CA GLY A 509 -5.46 31.88 23.28
C GLY A 509 -4.38 32.93 23.00
N GLN A 510 -3.10 32.65 23.22
CA GLN A 510 -1.98 33.52 22.84
C GLN A 510 -1.27 33.02 21.57
N ALA A 511 -0.80 33.95 20.75
CA ALA A 511 0.02 33.68 19.58
C ALA A 511 1.50 33.56 19.92
N CYS A 512 2.29 32.85 19.15
CA CYS A 512 3.74 32.94 19.23
C CYS A 512 4.17 34.31 18.71
N ILE A 513 4.95 35.03 19.48
CA ILE A 513 5.45 36.38 19.14
C ILE A 513 6.98 36.46 19.08
N LYS A 514 7.67 35.39 19.48
CA LYS A 514 9.12 35.26 19.38
C LYS A 514 9.52 33.79 19.29
N GLY A 515 10.51 33.50 18.46
CA GLY A 515 11.00 32.14 18.31
C GLY A 515 12.50 32.08 18.04
N THR A 516 13.00 30.88 18.09
CA THR A 516 14.38 30.51 17.78
C THR A 516 14.39 29.20 16.98
N VAL A 517 15.57 28.69 16.60
CA VAL A 517 15.68 27.39 15.97
C VAL A 517 15.26 26.26 16.92
N ALA A 518 14.67 25.21 16.38
CA ALA A 518 14.33 24.00 17.15
C ALA A 518 15.60 23.28 17.64
N ASP A 519 15.47 22.50 18.70
CA ASP A 519 16.59 21.77 19.29
C ASP A 519 17.17 20.77 18.25
N GLY A 520 18.48 20.86 18.01
CA GLY A 520 19.18 20.03 17.02
C GLY A 520 19.13 20.55 15.58
N VAL A 521 18.45 21.66 15.31
CA VAL A 521 18.37 22.30 13.98
C VAL A 521 19.50 23.31 13.81
N SER A 522 19.98 23.46 12.57
CA SER A 522 21.06 24.41 12.22
C SER A 522 20.71 25.84 12.60
N GLN A 523 21.70 26.58 13.14
CA GLN A 523 21.57 28.01 13.43
C GLN A 523 21.33 28.87 12.17
N ASN A 524 21.52 28.32 10.98
CA ASN A 524 21.25 29.01 9.72
C ASN A 524 19.76 29.39 9.55
N TYR A 525 18.86 28.73 10.28
CA TYR A 525 17.44 29.08 10.30
C TYR A 525 17.06 30.22 11.25
N LEU A 526 17.99 30.70 12.10
CA LEU A 526 17.66 31.59 13.19
C LEU A 526 16.86 32.82 12.75
N GLY A 527 17.35 33.57 11.76
CA GLY A 527 16.68 34.79 11.31
C GLY A 527 15.31 34.53 10.67
N LEU A 528 15.14 33.36 9.99
CA LEU A 528 13.85 32.94 9.44
C LEU A 528 12.89 32.60 10.58
N CYS A 529 13.34 31.84 11.57
CA CYS A 529 12.54 31.47 12.73
C CYS A 529 12.14 32.69 13.59
N GLU A 530 13.04 33.65 13.84
CA GLU A 530 12.74 34.89 14.53
C GLU A 530 11.64 35.66 13.80
N TYR A 531 11.77 35.83 12.51
CA TYR A 531 10.77 36.55 11.70
C TYR A 531 9.43 35.83 11.67
N THR A 532 9.40 34.55 11.34
CA THR A 532 8.14 33.83 11.13
C THR A 532 7.39 33.58 12.42
N CYS A 533 8.09 33.21 13.51
CA CYS A 533 7.47 33.02 14.81
C CYS A 533 6.89 34.35 15.38
N HIS A 534 7.50 35.49 15.08
CA HIS A 534 6.97 36.81 15.49
C HIS A 534 5.53 37.03 14.96
N TYR A 535 5.21 36.48 13.81
CA TYR A 535 3.89 36.55 13.20
C TYR A 535 3.06 35.26 13.36
N ASN A 536 3.34 34.49 14.40
CA ASN A 536 2.64 33.24 14.71
C ASN A 536 2.75 32.14 13.66
N TYR A 537 3.70 32.25 12.73
CA TYR A 537 4.07 31.18 11.81
C TYR A 537 5.38 30.53 12.26
N CYS A 538 5.28 29.58 13.19
CA CYS A 538 6.42 28.99 13.88
C CYS A 538 6.47 27.46 13.62
N PRO A 539 6.94 27.00 12.43
CA PRO A 539 6.96 25.58 12.07
C PRO A 539 7.92 24.80 12.96
N THR A 540 7.39 23.84 13.72
CA THR A 540 8.10 23.13 14.79
C THR A 540 9.23 22.21 14.31
N ALA A 541 9.29 21.91 13.02
CA ALA A 541 10.39 21.15 12.44
C ALA A 541 11.70 21.97 12.37
N GLN A 542 11.61 23.29 12.21
CA GLN A 542 12.76 24.18 12.08
C GLN A 542 12.84 25.18 13.24
N CYS A 543 11.70 25.59 13.80
CA CYS A 543 11.59 26.69 14.75
C CYS A 543 10.92 26.25 16.05
N LYS A 544 11.24 26.96 17.14
CA LYS A 544 10.67 26.77 18.47
C LYS A 544 10.20 28.12 19.01
N CYS A 545 8.94 28.20 19.43
CA CYS A 545 8.42 29.40 20.07
C CYS A 545 9.04 29.58 21.44
N THR A 546 9.51 30.79 21.72
CA THR A 546 10.15 31.16 22.99
C THR A 546 9.33 32.14 23.82
N GLU A 547 8.35 32.81 23.19
CA GLU A 547 7.48 33.76 23.87
C GLU A 547 6.10 33.82 23.24
N TYR A 548 5.06 33.84 24.07
CA TYR A 548 3.66 33.90 23.64
C TYR A 548 3.04 35.23 24.10
N GLY A 549 2.21 35.83 23.23
CA GLY A 549 1.58 37.12 23.50
C GLY A 549 0.39 37.39 22.58
N SER A 550 0.03 38.68 22.48
CA SER A 550 -1.01 39.10 21.53
C SER A 550 -0.56 38.90 20.08
N ALA A 551 -1.41 38.38 19.23
CA ALA A 551 -1.08 38.15 17.83
C ALA A 551 -0.64 39.44 17.13
N VAL A 552 0.48 39.38 16.41
CA VAL A 552 1.00 40.45 15.55
C VAL A 552 0.66 40.10 14.10
N SER A 553 0.03 41.03 13.39
CA SER A 553 -0.28 40.82 11.97
C SER A 553 1.00 40.93 11.12
N PRO A 554 1.26 40.00 10.19
CA PRO A 554 2.40 40.13 9.31
C PRO A 554 2.20 41.30 8.33
N PRO A 555 3.29 41.84 7.75
CA PRO A 555 3.21 42.77 6.64
C PRO A 555 2.34 42.19 5.50
N ALA A 556 1.71 43.07 4.70
CA ALA A 556 0.91 42.66 3.58
C ALA A 556 1.75 41.82 2.58
N THR A 557 1.14 40.83 1.98
CA THR A 557 1.80 39.99 0.96
C THR A 557 2.13 40.82 -0.27
N ASN A 558 3.31 40.61 -0.83
CA ASN A 558 3.79 41.28 -2.05
C ASN A 558 3.57 40.47 -3.33
N GLY A 559 2.97 39.28 -3.23
CA GLY A 559 2.66 38.39 -4.35
C GLY A 559 3.88 37.71 -4.99
N ARG A 560 5.07 37.81 -4.37
CA ARG A 560 6.29 37.17 -4.85
C ARG A 560 6.64 35.98 -4.00
N GLU A 561 6.82 34.85 -4.64
CA GLU A 561 7.21 33.61 -3.96
C GLU A 561 8.71 33.61 -3.62
N GLY A 562 9.05 33.01 -2.48
CA GLY A 562 10.43 32.83 -2.05
C GLY A 562 10.87 31.39 -2.16
N CYS A 563 12.07 31.20 -2.71
CA CYS A 563 12.75 29.92 -2.84
C CYS A 563 13.99 29.87 -1.94
N PRO A 564 14.49 28.65 -1.59
CA PRO A 564 15.81 28.53 -0.98
C PRO A 564 16.89 29.15 -1.87
N ALA A 565 17.89 29.78 -1.26
CA ALA A 565 19.05 30.27 -1.99
C ALA A 565 19.84 29.11 -2.61
N SER A 566 20.56 29.38 -3.70
CA SER A 566 21.36 28.39 -4.41
C SER A 566 22.29 27.61 -3.45
N GLY A 567 22.21 26.29 -3.45
CA GLY A 567 23.00 25.40 -2.61
C GLY A 567 22.34 25.02 -1.27
N LEU A 568 21.15 25.54 -0.97
CA LEU A 568 20.35 25.13 0.17
C LEU A 568 19.27 24.11 -0.26
N ASP A 569 18.91 23.22 0.65
CA ASP A 569 17.90 22.20 0.42
C ASP A 569 16.46 22.72 0.61
N ASP A 570 15.49 21.89 0.24
CA ASP A 570 14.07 22.24 0.29
C ASP A 570 13.50 22.46 1.70
N SER A 571 14.24 22.15 2.77
CA SER A 571 13.83 22.43 4.15
C SER A 571 13.66 23.92 4.43
N TYR A 572 14.28 24.77 3.62
CA TYR A 572 14.12 26.23 3.65
C TYR A 572 12.86 26.72 2.93
N LYS A 573 12.26 25.94 2.02
CA LYS A 573 11.23 26.39 1.08
C LYS A 573 10.01 27.02 1.77
N GLY A 574 9.44 26.35 2.78
CA GLY A 574 8.27 26.87 3.49
C GLY A 574 8.52 28.18 4.22
N LEU A 575 9.68 28.30 4.87
CA LEU A 575 10.10 29.53 5.55
C LEU A 575 10.38 30.64 4.55
N CYS A 576 11.09 30.35 3.45
CA CYS A 576 11.40 31.32 2.40
C CYS A 576 10.13 31.80 1.68
N SER A 577 9.20 30.92 1.35
CA SER A 577 7.93 31.29 0.73
C SER A 577 7.16 32.28 1.62
N TYR A 578 7.02 31.98 2.92
CA TYR A 578 6.36 32.88 3.84
C TYR A 578 7.09 34.22 3.98
N THR A 579 8.39 34.19 4.30
CA THR A 579 9.14 35.41 4.64
C THR A 579 9.30 36.33 3.43
N CYS A 580 9.64 35.81 2.24
CA CYS A 580 9.79 36.63 1.04
C CYS A 580 8.46 37.26 0.62
N ASN A 581 7.35 36.52 0.73
CA ASN A 581 6.03 37.04 0.39
C ASN A 581 5.58 38.15 1.34
N HIS A 582 6.06 38.14 2.59
CA HIS A 582 5.83 39.18 3.59
C HIS A 582 6.95 40.21 3.69
N GLY A 583 7.80 40.32 2.66
CA GLY A 583 8.79 41.40 2.52
C GLY A 583 10.14 41.16 3.20
N TYR A 584 10.37 39.99 3.80
CA TYR A 584 11.65 39.58 4.37
C TYR A 584 12.27 38.42 3.61
N CYS A 585 13.15 38.73 2.67
CA CYS A 585 13.82 37.72 1.84
C CYS A 585 15.35 37.80 2.05
N PRO A 586 15.89 37.17 3.12
CA PRO A 586 17.28 37.34 3.51
C PRO A 586 18.22 36.66 2.52
N PRO A 587 19.17 37.43 1.90
CA PRO A 587 20.13 36.85 0.96
C PRO A 587 21.01 35.80 1.67
N GLY A 588 21.29 34.71 0.99
CA GLY A 588 22.03 33.57 1.55
C GLY A 588 21.17 32.48 2.21
N ALA A 589 19.92 32.79 2.58
CA ALA A 589 18.93 31.80 3.00
C ALA A 589 17.79 31.68 1.97
N CYS A 590 17.28 32.80 1.47
CA CYS A 590 16.18 32.84 0.52
C CYS A 590 16.48 33.72 -0.70
N THR A 591 15.80 33.42 -1.80
CA THR A 591 15.75 34.24 -3.01
C THR A 591 14.31 34.26 -3.52
N TYR A 592 13.97 35.26 -4.33
CA TYR A 592 12.69 35.22 -5.03
C TYR A 592 12.75 34.20 -6.18
N CYS A 593 11.71 33.34 -6.29
CA CYS A 593 11.57 32.43 -7.41
C CYS A 593 11.21 33.22 -8.68
#